data_a073be1acad98eff394e27ad784ec878
#
_entry.id   a073be1acad98eff394e27ad784ec878
#
_cell.length_a   1.000
_cell.length_b   1.000
_cell.length_c   1.000
_cell.angle_alpha   90.00
_cell.angle_beta   90.00
_cell.angle_gamma   90.00
#
_symmetry.space_group_name_H-M   'P 1'
#
loop_
_entity.id
_entity.type
_entity.pdbx_description
1 polymer ?
#
loop_
_entity_poly.entity_id
_entity_poly.type
_entity_poly.pdbx_seq_one_letter_code
_entity_poly.pdbx_strand_id
1 'polypeptide(L)'
;MKKKLFIVSLVLSMCFSMLSIVNVQAKETIREDHYVNPIYKDVKSSVVHHDIQTYSLEDVEYTSDQEKLVKIFREKLINRESNIVLYYHCDEEITQEFFSNLVHQLFQKAIKHTGNGKEGDYLKWHCQGWTVKASISGNSNEGYDLNIFYDVSYLSSLEQEEKVDEEVSNLLKSLDLSNKTDYQKVKAIYDYICSNVTYDHDNLNDESYSLKYTAYAALINKTAVCQGYASLFYRLALDAGVDTRVISGEAGGPHAWNIVKLNGKYYNLDSTWDAGRSTYAYFLKNTNDFDDHVRDNDYQSNDFIEEYPMWDESYTEIDCNKYGHNYDQPIYTWSSDNQTVTAKRICLNNGLHIEEETVTAQKIVKDPTCTENGIITYIANFKNNAFKSQTKIVDGKKATGHKVVVDQGKKATCTEDG
;
A
#
# COMPACT_ATOMS: atom_id res chain seq x y z
N MET A 1 -56.99 85.03 -21.37
CA MET A 1 -57.44 83.87 -22.14
C MET A 1 -56.34 82.81 -22.05
N LYS A 2 -56.45 81.89 -21.10
CA LYS A 2 -55.42 80.82 -20.87
C LYS A 2 -56.11 79.49 -21.03
N LYS A 3 -55.75 78.71 -22.06
CA LYS A 3 -56.22 77.35 -22.27
C LYS A 3 -55.52 76.44 -21.28
N LYS A 4 -56.29 75.72 -20.45
CA LYS A 4 -55.80 74.63 -19.59
C LYS A 4 -55.85 73.37 -20.41
N LEU A 5 -54.63 72.75 -20.52
CA LEU A 5 -54.44 71.45 -21.07
C LEU A 5 -54.64 70.40 -19.98
N PHE A 6 -55.66 69.55 -20.14
CA PHE A 6 -55.88 68.40 -19.27
C PHE A 6 -55.03 67.26 -19.81
N ILE A 7 -54.03 66.87 -19.02
CA ILE A 7 -53.31 65.64 -19.25
C ILE A 7 -54.02 64.53 -18.50
N VAL A 8 -54.61 63.59 -19.26
CA VAL A 8 -55.11 62.32 -18.70
C VAL A 8 -53.95 61.41 -18.51
N SER A 9 -53.52 61.21 -17.26
CA SER A 9 -52.51 60.24 -16.87
C SER A 9 -53.16 58.86 -16.81
N LEU A 10 -52.87 58.03 -17.81
CA LEU A 10 -53.24 56.62 -17.81
C LEU A 10 -52.33 55.90 -16.86
N VAL A 11 -52.75 55.59 -15.64
CA VAL A 11 -52.01 54.75 -14.68
C VAL A 11 -52.16 53.30 -15.17
N LEU A 12 -51.17 52.86 -15.91
CA LEU A 12 -50.96 51.43 -16.19
C LEU A 12 -50.49 50.77 -14.90
N SER A 13 -51.38 50.15 -14.18
CA SER A 13 -51.03 49.29 -13.05
C SER A 13 -50.35 48.03 -13.59
N MET A 14 -49.04 48.11 -13.73
CA MET A 14 -48.20 46.92 -13.86
C MET A 14 -48.17 46.23 -12.49
N CYS A 15 -48.95 45.17 -12.35
CA CYS A 15 -48.71 44.15 -11.33
C CYS A 15 -47.33 43.52 -11.61
N PHE A 16 -46.29 44.13 -11.10
CA PHE A 16 -45.05 43.41 -10.83
C PHE A 16 -45.38 42.40 -9.73
N SER A 17 -45.73 41.17 -10.11
CA SER A 17 -45.57 40.04 -9.24
C SER A 17 -44.09 40.00 -8.88
N MET A 18 -43.73 40.53 -7.71
CA MET A 18 -42.47 40.19 -7.05
C MET A 18 -42.48 38.67 -6.85
N LEU A 19 -41.96 37.92 -7.81
CA LEU A 19 -41.35 36.66 -7.49
C LEU A 19 -40.24 36.99 -6.50
N SER A 20 -40.55 36.91 -5.21
CA SER A 20 -39.54 36.72 -4.18
C SER A 20 -38.82 35.42 -4.58
N ILE A 21 -37.69 35.58 -5.26
CA ILE A 21 -36.69 34.55 -5.28
C ILE A 21 -36.34 34.38 -3.82
N VAL A 22 -36.97 33.42 -3.17
CA VAL A 22 -36.52 32.89 -1.91
C VAL A 22 -35.16 32.25 -2.26
N ASN A 23 -34.09 33.01 -2.10
CA ASN A 23 -32.77 32.42 -1.96
C ASN A 23 -32.90 31.55 -0.73
N VAL A 24 -33.28 30.30 -0.90
CA VAL A 24 -33.00 29.25 0.07
C VAL A 24 -31.49 29.08 -0.01
N GLN A 25 -30.77 29.90 0.74
CA GLN A 25 -29.41 29.54 1.10
C GLN A 25 -29.53 28.14 1.72
N ALA A 26 -29.07 27.15 0.98
CA ALA A 26 -28.97 25.81 1.51
C ALA A 26 -28.24 25.95 2.83
N LYS A 27 -28.92 25.62 3.93
CA LYS A 27 -28.36 25.74 5.26
C LYS A 27 -27.15 24.80 5.30
N GLU A 28 -25.97 25.38 5.29
CA GLU A 28 -24.74 24.60 5.38
C GLU A 28 -24.81 23.73 6.64
N THR A 29 -24.85 22.44 6.44
CA THR A 29 -24.93 21.47 7.54
C THR A 29 -23.50 21.05 7.87
N ILE A 30 -23.05 21.30 9.09
CA ILE A 30 -21.74 20.89 9.57
C ILE A 30 -21.87 19.53 10.26
N ARG A 31 -20.96 18.61 9.94
CA ARG A 31 -20.75 17.32 10.62
C ARG A 31 -19.33 17.28 11.16
N GLU A 32 -19.17 16.65 12.31
CA GLU A 32 -17.87 16.53 12.97
C GLU A 32 -17.67 15.09 13.48
N ASP A 33 -16.41 14.63 13.47
CA ASP A 33 -15.99 13.36 14.07
C ASP A 33 -14.49 13.43 14.44
N HIS A 34 -13.98 12.41 15.12
CA HIS A 34 -12.59 12.34 15.52
C HIS A 34 -12.12 10.90 15.63
N TYR A 35 -10.80 10.72 15.55
CA TYR A 35 -10.13 9.46 15.80
C TYR A 35 -8.88 9.72 16.63
N VAL A 36 -8.71 8.96 17.70
CA VAL A 36 -7.47 8.90 18.46
C VAL A 36 -6.91 7.50 18.26
N ASN A 37 -5.67 7.42 17.82
CA ASN A 37 -5.01 6.13 17.69
C ASN A 37 -4.95 5.48 19.08
N PRO A 38 -5.53 4.27 19.28
CA PRO A 38 -5.61 3.64 20.59
C PRO A 38 -4.26 3.47 21.30
N ILE A 39 -3.19 3.42 20.54
CA ILE A 39 -1.81 3.31 21.03
C ILE A 39 -1.37 4.58 21.79
N TYR A 40 -1.94 5.73 21.41
CA TYR A 40 -1.57 7.06 21.98
C TYR A 40 -2.67 7.69 22.83
N LYS A 41 -3.66 6.91 23.26
CA LYS A 41 -4.80 7.41 24.06
C LYS A 41 -4.38 8.20 25.32
N ASP A 42 -3.22 7.87 25.89
CA ASP A 42 -2.67 8.49 27.09
C ASP A 42 -1.60 9.56 26.76
N VAL A 43 -1.22 9.73 25.51
CA VAL A 43 -0.32 10.80 25.05
C VAL A 43 -1.15 12.05 24.87
N LYS A 44 -0.81 13.13 25.60
CA LYS A 44 -1.48 14.42 25.45
C LYS A 44 -1.30 14.91 24.02
N SER A 45 -2.35 14.76 23.22
CA SER A 45 -2.39 15.31 21.87
C SER A 45 -2.30 16.84 21.98
N SER A 46 -1.27 17.41 21.37
CA SER A 46 -1.20 18.83 21.08
C SER A 46 -2.01 19.14 19.82
N VAL A 47 -3.25 18.67 19.74
CA VAL A 47 -4.14 19.02 18.63
C VAL A 47 -4.41 20.51 18.74
N VAL A 48 -3.70 21.31 17.97
CA VAL A 48 -3.99 22.72 17.78
C VAL A 48 -5.18 22.80 16.85
N HIS A 49 -6.35 23.13 17.37
CA HIS A 49 -7.51 23.42 16.56
C HIS A 49 -7.22 24.66 15.70
N HIS A 50 -6.99 24.47 14.43
CA HIS A 50 -6.94 25.57 13.48
C HIS A 50 -8.37 25.89 13.03
N ASP A 51 -8.73 27.18 13.06
CA ASP A 51 -9.97 27.65 12.45
C ASP A 51 -9.97 27.28 10.96
N ILE A 52 -11.08 26.70 10.51
CA ILE A 52 -11.25 26.35 9.11
C ILE A 52 -11.15 27.62 8.27
N GLN A 53 -10.06 27.80 7.54
CA GLN A 53 -10.00 28.83 6.52
C GLN A 53 -10.87 28.37 5.36
N THR A 54 -11.97 29.06 5.12
CA THR A 54 -12.80 28.88 3.93
C THR A 54 -11.99 29.33 2.72
N TYR A 55 -11.46 28.37 1.97
CA TYR A 55 -10.84 28.62 0.67
C TYR A 55 -11.93 28.95 -0.36
N SER A 56 -11.68 29.94 -1.22
CA SER A 56 -12.56 30.27 -2.34
C SER A 56 -12.67 29.08 -3.29
N LEU A 57 -13.90 28.59 -3.51
CA LEU A 57 -14.25 27.42 -4.29
C LEU A 57 -14.24 27.71 -5.81
N GLU A 58 -13.16 28.22 -6.39
CA GLU A 58 -13.03 28.29 -7.84
C GLU A 58 -12.33 27.03 -8.36
N ASP A 59 -13.03 26.24 -9.18
CA ASP A 59 -12.55 25.04 -9.89
C ASP A 59 -12.27 23.77 -9.06
N VAL A 60 -13.09 23.46 -8.06
CA VAL A 60 -12.99 22.20 -7.31
C VAL A 60 -13.77 21.08 -8.00
N GLU A 61 -13.12 19.97 -8.29
CA GLU A 61 -13.76 18.75 -8.82
C GLU A 61 -14.17 17.82 -7.68
N TYR A 62 -15.48 17.67 -7.45
CA TYR A 62 -16.01 16.64 -6.56
C TYR A 62 -16.02 15.28 -7.26
N THR A 63 -15.82 14.21 -6.49
CA THR A 63 -15.84 12.85 -7.00
C THR A 63 -16.68 11.94 -6.12
N SER A 64 -17.46 11.04 -6.73
CA SER A 64 -18.13 9.93 -6.04
C SER A 64 -17.22 8.67 -5.92
N ASP A 65 -16.07 8.68 -6.56
CA ASP A 65 -15.10 7.59 -6.51
C ASP A 65 -14.29 7.63 -5.20
N GLN A 66 -14.69 6.80 -4.25
CA GLN A 66 -14.00 6.68 -2.96
C GLN A 66 -12.56 6.18 -3.11
N GLU A 67 -12.22 5.35 -4.10
CA GLU A 67 -10.85 4.87 -4.30
C GLU A 67 -9.92 6.01 -4.77
N LYS A 68 -10.45 6.94 -5.59
CA LYS A 68 -9.74 8.19 -5.94
C LYS A 68 -9.47 9.03 -4.69
N LEU A 69 -10.46 9.19 -3.80
CA LEU A 69 -10.28 9.92 -2.54
C LEU A 69 -9.27 9.24 -1.61
N VAL A 70 -9.34 7.91 -1.47
CA VAL A 70 -8.39 7.13 -0.67
C VAL A 70 -6.95 7.34 -1.16
N LYS A 71 -6.73 7.33 -2.47
CA LYS A 71 -5.42 7.60 -3.06
C LYS A 71 -4.92 9.00 -2.72
N ILE A 72 -5.75 10.03 -2.91
CA ILE A 72 -5.43 11.42 -2.56
C ILE A 72 -5.11 11.54 -1.07
N PHE A 73 -5.95 10.94 -0.23
CA PHE A 73 -5.77 10.98 1.23
C PHE A 73 -4.44 10.34 1.65
N ARG A 74 -4.12 9.14 1.11
CA ARG A 74 -2.86 8.44 1.39
C ARG A 74 -1.64 9.28 0.98
N GLU A 75 -1.65 9.89 -0.21
CA GLU A 75 -0.57 10.76 -0.68
C GLU A 75 -0.34 11.94 0.29
N LYS A 76 -1.43 12.56 0.77
CA LYS A 76 -1.36 13.65 1.74
C LYS A 76 -0.85 13.20 3.12
N LEU A 77 -1.26 12.00 3.58
CA LEU A 77 -0.74 11.40 4.82
C LEU A 77 0.77 11.09 4.72
N ILE A 78 1.24 10.59 3.58
CA ILE A 78 2.67 10.36 3.32
C ILE A 78 3.44 11.68 3.42
N ASN A 79 2.89 12.74 2.86
CA ASN A 79 3.48 14.09 2.89
C ASN A 79 3.29 14.82 4.24
N ARG A 80 2.75 14.14 5.26
CA ARG A 80 2.52 14.72 6.59
C ARG A 80 1.71 16.04 6.55
N GLU A 81 0.79 16.18 5.57
CA GLU A 81 -0.12 17.31 5.53
C GLU A 81 -1.05 17.24 6.75
N SER A 82 -1.04 18.26 7.61
CA SER A 82 -1.92 18.30 8.78
C SER A 82 -3.33 18.74 8.42
N ASN A 83 -3.49 19.61 7.42
CA ASN A 83 -4.78 20.10 6.94
C ASN A 83 -5.11 19.47 5.58
N ILE A 84 -5.94 18.43 5.61
CA ILE A 84 -6.30 17.68 4.41
C ILE A 84 -7.74 17.96 4.02
N VAL A 85 -7.96 18.37 2.78
CA VAL A 85 -9.31 18.55 2.25
C VAL A 85 -9.59 17.50 1.17
N LEU A 86 -10.74 16.83 1.31
CA LEU A 86 -11.28 15.89 0.33
C LEU A 86 -12.65 16.39 -0.14
N TYR A 87 -12.91 16.27 -1.45
CA TYR A 87 -14.13 16.75 -2.09
C TYR A 87 -14.94 15.55 -2.60
N TYR A 88 -16.04 15.26 -1.90
CA TYR A 88 -16.85 14.07 -2.15
C TYR A 88 -18.26 14.43 -2.60
N HIS A 89 -18.75 13.76 -3.64
CA HIS A 89 -20.14 13.84 -4.09
C HIS A 89 -20.88 12.55 -3.75
N CYS A 90 -22.12 12.66 -3.26
CA CYS A 90 -22.95 11.53 -2.87
C CYS A 90 -24.43 11.81 -3.15
N ASP A 91 -25.13 10.84 -3.72
CA ASP A 91 -26.58 10.94 -3.98
C ASP A 91 -27.43 10.60 -2.74
N GLU A 92 -26.82 10.05 -1.68
CA GLU A 92 -27.50 9.66 -0.46
C GLU A 92 -27.55 10.79 0.57
N GLU A 93 -28.62 10.82 1.40
CA GLU A 93 -28.72 11.78 2.50
C GLU A 93 -27.58 11.60 3.51
N ILE A 94 -26.87 12.69 3.82
CA ILE A 94 -25.74 12.67 4.73
C ILE A 94 -26.21 12.76 6.17
N THR A 95 -26.50 11.62 6.78
CA THR A 95 -26.73 11.51 8.22
C THR A 95 -25.40 11.59 8.98
N GLN A 96 -25.44 11.79 10.31
CA GLN A 96 -24.23 11.74 11.13
C GLN A 96 -23.57 10.35 11.08
N GLU A 97 -24.36 9.28 11.09
CA GLU A 97 -23.88 7.91 11.00
C GLU A 97 -23.19 7.64 9.65
N PHE A 98 -23.81 8.06 8.54
CA PHE A 98 -23.21 7.96 7.21
C PHE A 98 -21.86 8.69 7.18
N PHE A 99 -21.82 9.94 7.67
CA PHE A 99 -20.61 10.74 7.70
C PHE A 99 -19.50 10.08 8.53
N SER A 100 -19.82 9.65 9.77
CA SER A 100 -18.84 8.97 10.61
C SER A 100 -18.29 7.70 9.93
N ASN A 101 -19.16 6.87 9.36
CA ASN A 101 -18.74 5.67 8.64
C ASN A 101 -17.85 6.02 7.44
N LEU A 102 -18.21 7.01 6.65
CA LEU A 102 -17.44 7.44 5.48
C LEU A 102 -16.03 7.86 5.86
N VAL A 103 -15.88 8.79 6.82
CA VAL A 103 -14.58 9.36 7.17
C VAL A 103 -13.65 8.32 7.82
N HIS A 104 -14.19 7.43 8.64
CA HIS A 104 -13.43 6.31 9.20
C HIS A 104 -13.02 5.30 8.11
N GLN A 105 -13.91 4.95 7.18
CA GLN A 105 -13.59 4.03 6.07
C GLN A 105 -12.52 4.61 5.14
N LEU A 106 -12.61 5.90 4.79
CA LEU A 106 -11.59 6.57 3.97
C LEU A 106 -10.21 6.49 4.65
N PHE A 107 -10.14 6.78 5.94
CA PHE A 107 -8.90 6.68 6.69
C PHE A 107 -8.38 5.24 6.77
N GLN A 108 -9.22 4.26 7.15
CA GLN A 108 -8.81 2.85 7.24
C GLN A 108 -8.31 2.30 5.90
N LYS A 109 -8.95 2.66 4.79
CA LYS A 109 -8.48 2.29 3.45
C LYS A 109 -7.18 3.01 3.08
N ALA A 110 -7.00 4.28 3.48
CA ALA A 110 -5.78 5.04 3.21
C ALA A 110 -4.55 4.45 3.93
N ILE A 111 -4.74 3.91 5.14
CA ILE A 111 -3.69 3.26 5.93
C ILE A 111 -3.63 1.72 5.75
N LYS A 112 -4.37 1.16 4.77
CA LYS A 112 -4.31 -0.27 4.48
C LYS A 112 -2.91 -0.65 3.99
N HIS A 113 -2.43 -1.82 4.43
CA HIS A 113 -1.14 -2.40 3.98
C HIS A 113 -1.11 -2.59 2.46
N THR A 114 -0.03 -2.15 1.81
CA THR A 114 0.13 -2.17 0.35
C THR A 114 1.42 -2.85 -0.11
N GLY A 115 2.32 -3.16 0.83
CA GLY A 115 3.68 -3.61 0.51
C GLY A 115 4.67 -2.46 0.26
N ASN A 116 4.26 -1.20 0.36
CA ASN A 116 5.14 -0.03 0.30
C ASN A 116 5.56 0.39 1.72
N GLY A 117 6.85 0.56 1.96
CA GLY A 117 7.40 0.89 3.28
C GLY A 117 6.93 2.23 3.87
N LYS A 118 6.43 3.15 3.04
CA LYS A 118 5.88 4.45 3.46
C LYS A 118 4.38 4.43 3.75
N GLU A 119 3.70 3.33 3.46
CA GLU A 119 2.25 3.18 3.53
C GLU A 119 1.86 2.16 4.60
N GLY A 120 0.58 1.85 4.69
CA GLY A 120 0.10 0.79 5.56
C GLY A 120 0.38 1.03 7.04
N ASP A 121 1.01 0.05 7.67
CA ASP A 121 1.32 0.13 9.11
C ASP A 121 2.22 1.33 9.42
N TYR A 122 3.09 1.76 8.51
CA TYR A 122 3.92 2.94 8.72
C TYR A 122 3.08 4.21 8.92
N LEU A 123 2.06 4.42 8.10
CA LEU A 123 1.12 5.54 8.28
C LEU A 123 0.27 5.35 9.54
N LYS A 124 -0.28 4.15 9.76
CA LYS A 124 -1.08 3.82 10.95
C LYS A 124 -0.34 4.17 12.24
N TRP A 125 0.93 3.76 12.33
CA TRP A 125 1.73 3.90 13.55
C TRP A 125 2.35 5.28 13.73
N HIS A 126 2.42 6.11 12.69
CA HIS A 126 2.92 7.49 12.78
C HIS A 126 1.80 8.55 12.87
N CYS A 127 0.52 8.17 12.69
CA CYS A 127 -0.63 9.04 12.91
C CYS A 127 -1.10 8.92 14.36
N GLN A 128 -1.06 10.02 15.12
CA GLN A 128 -1.60 10.06 16.48
C GLN A 128 -3.12 10.07 16.51
N GLY A 129 -3.73 10.72 15.53
CA GLY A 129 -5.17 10.87 15.39
C GLY A 129 -5.53 11.99 14.44
N TRP A 130 -6.83 12.20 14.28
CA TRP A 130 -7.37 13.30 13.51
C TRP A 130 -8.71 13.76 14.07
N THR A 131 -9.02 15.04 13.83
CA THR A 131 -10.38 15.56 13.89
C THR A 131 -10.84 15.85 12.47
N VAL A 132 -12.13 15.69 12.20
CA VAL A 132 -12.69 15.94 10.88
C VAL A 132 -13.95 16.76 11.00
N LYS A 133 -14.12 17.71 10.08
CA LYS A 133 -15.35 18.48 9.89
C LYS A 133 -15.74 18.41 8.42
N ALA A 134 -17.01 18.44 8.12
CA ALA A 134 -17.47 18.60 6.77
C ALA A 134 -18.52 19.70 6.65
N SER A 135 -18.39 20.52 5.63
CA SER A 135 -19.49 21.33 5.16
C SER A 135 -20.22 20.58 4.03
N ILE A 136 -21.54 20.58 4.11
CA ILE A 136 -22.42 19.82 3.22
C ILE A 136 -23.35 20.78 2.53
N SER A 137 -23.38 20.75 1.20
CA SER A 137 -24.29 21.47 0.34
C SER A 137 -25.02 20.52 -0.61
N GLY A 138 -26.15 20.95 -1.15
CA GLY A 138 -26.97 20.13 -2.07
C GLY A 138 -28.35 19.77 -1.54
N ASN A 139 -29.01 18.88 -2.24
CA ASN A 139 -30.37 18.43 -1.92
C ASN A 139 -30.63 17.03 -2.53
N SER A 140 -31.75 16.42 -2.18
CA SER A 140 -32.12 15.06 -2.62
C SER A 140 -32.33 14.88 -4.14
N ASN A 141 -32.42 15.97 -4.93
CA ASN A 141 -32.59 15.87 -6.38
C ASN A 141 -31.27 15.95 -7.14
N GLU A 142 -30.27 16.65 -6.59
CA GLU A 142 -28.99 16.95 -7.22
C GLU A 142 -27.83 16.23 -6.53
N GLY A 143 -28.10 15.55 -5.41
CA GLY A 143 -27.09 14.97 -4.55
C GLY A 143 -26.48 15.97 -3.57
N TYR A 144 -25.47 15.55 -2.87
CA TYR A 144 -24.81 16.31 -1.81
C TYR A 144 -23.31 16.39 -2.08
N ASP A 145 -22.78 17.60 -1.99
CA ASP A 145 -21.34 17.88 -2.06
C ASP A 145 -20.78 18.10 -0.66
N LEU A 146 -19.73 17.35 -0.33
CA LEU A 146 -19.04 17.40 0.96
C LEU A 146 -17.64 17.95 0.78
N ASN A 147 -17.32 19.02 1.50
CA ASN A 147 -15.95 19.43 1.76
C ASN A 147 -15.53 18.80 3.08
N ILE A 148 -14.68 17.78 3.05
CA ILE A 148 -14.25 17.03 4.22
C ILE A 148 -12.88 17.53 4.62
N PHE A 149 -12.77 18.18 5.78
CA PHE A 149 -11.54 18.79 6.32
C PHE A 149 -11.03 17.94 7.46
N TYR A 150 -9.89 17.24 7.23
CA TYR A 150 -9.18 16.57 8.31
C TYR A 150 -8.08 17.47 8.87
N ASP A 151 -7.97 17.49 10.19
CA ASP A 151 -6.81 17.99 10.93
C ASP A 151 -6.11 16.77 11.54
N VAL A 152 -4.94 16.43 10.99
CA VAL A 152 -4.21 15.19 11.29
C VAL A 152 -2.97 15.51 12.10
N SER A 153 -2.78 14.78 13.20
CA SER A 153 -1.59 14.86 14.05
C SER A 153 -0.65 13.71 13.79
N TYR A 154 0.65 13.99 13.69
CA TYR A 154 1.71 13.00 13.41
C TYR A 154 2.78 13.00 14.49
N LEU A 155 3.50 11.86 14.60
CA LEU A 155 4.66 11.70 15.49
C LEU A 155 5.94 12.31 14.91
N SER A 156 6.00 12.49 13.60
CA SER A 156 7.16 12.99 12.85
C SER A 156 6.75 14.04 11.82
N SER A 157 7.63 15.00 11.56
CA SER A 157 7.46 16.01 10.53
C SER A 157 7.85 15.46 9.14
N LEU A 158 7.45 16.15 8.06
CA LEU A 158 7.87 15.83 6.71
C LEU A 158 9.41 15.84 6.58
N GLU A 159 10.10 16.84 7.11
CA GLU A 159 11.56 16.92 7.08
C GLU A 159 12.22 15.69 7.74
N GLN A 160 11.65 15.20 8.85
CA GLN A 160 12.13 13.98 9.50
C GLN A 160 11.90 12.74 8.62
N GLU A 161 10.78 12.65 7.94
CA GLU A 161 10.49 11.54 7.03
C GLU A 161 11.39 11.57 5.78
N GLU A 162 11.66 12.73 5.20
CA GLU A 162 12.62 12.89 4.10
C GLU A 162 14.02 12.41 4.50
N LYS A 163 14.42 12.68 5.73
CA LYS A 163 15.70 12.20 6.26
C LYS A 163 15.70 10.69 6.51
N VAL A 164 14.58 10.11 6.94
CA VAL A 164 14.42 8.65 7.01
C VAL A 164 14.53 8.03 5.62
N ASP A 165 13.91 8.63 4.61
CA ASP A 165 13.97 8.17 3.22
C ASP A 165 15.41 8.10 2.70
N GLU A 166 16.17 9.15 2.91
CA GLU A 166 17.58 9.22 2.52
C GLU A 166 18.42 8.15 3.22
N GLU A 167 18.30 8.06 4.54
CA GLU A 167 19.12 7.13 5.34
C GLU A 167 18.71 5.66 5.16
N VAL A 168 17.43 5.35 4.94
CA VAL A 168 16.97 4.02 4.55
C VAL A 168 17.60 3.62 3.22
N SER A 169 17.58 4.50 2.21
CA SER A 169 18.22 4.22 0.92
C SER A 169 19.71 3.98 1.04
N ASN A 170 20.42 4.81 1.84
CA ASN A 170 21.85 4.67 2.09
C ASN A 170 22.17 3.35 2.82
N LEU A 171 21.40 3.03 3.85
CA LEU A 171 21.56 1.81 4.63
C LEU A 171 21.35 0.55 3.76
N LEU A 172 20.24 0.47 3.01
CA LEU A 172 19.97 -0.68 2.16
C LEU A 172 21.05 -0.90 1.09
N LYS A 173 21.62 0.17 0.53
CA LYS A 173 22.78 0.10 -0.36
C LYS A 173 24.01 -0.45 0.37
N SER A 174 24.27 0.01 1.60
CA SER A 174 25.44 -0.45 2.39
C SER A 174 25.33 -1.92 2.80
N LEU A 175 24.12 -2.44 3.00
CA LEU A 175 23.86 -3.85 3.33
C LEU A 175 23.96 -4.77 2.11
N ASP A 176 24.04 -4.23 0.89
CA ASP A 176 24.16 -4.97 -0.38
C ASP A 176 23.13 -6.12 -0.51
N LEU A 177 21.85 -5.77 -0.43
CA LEU A 177 20.76 -6.73 -0.37
C LEU A 177 20.23 -7.17 -1.74
N SER A 178 20.70 -6.62 -2.85
CA SER A 178 20.13 -6.80 -4.20
C SER A 178 20.10 -8.25 -4.68
N ASN A 179 21.10 -9.05 -4.28
CA ASN A 179 21.22 -10.46 -4.65
C ASN A 179 21.01 -11.43 -3.48
N LYS A 180 20.44 -10.94 -2.38
CA LYS A 180 20.21 -11.74 -1.18
C LYS A 180 18.84 -12.40 -1.22
N THR A 181 18.74 -13.58 -0.57
CA THR A 181 17.43 -14.20 -0.29
C THR A 181 16.66 -13.38 0.73
N ASP A 182 15.34 -13.59 0.81
CA ASP A 182 14.53 -12.89 1.80
C ASP A 182 14.99 -13.15 3.23
N TYR A 183 15.41 -14.39 3.56
CA TYR A 183 16.06 -14.70 4.84
C TYR A 183 17.31 -13.84 5.07
N GLN A 184 18.21 -13.76 4.09
CA GLN A 184 19.44 -12.97 4.20
C GLN A 184 19.16 -11.48 4.38
N LYS A 185 18.14 -10.97 3.68
CA LYS A 185 17.69 -9.58 3.84
C LYS A 185 17.15 -9.33 5.25
N VAL A 186 16.23 -10.18 5.71
CA VAL A 186 15.64 -10.12 7.05
C VAL A 186 16.74 -10.18 8.11
N LYS A 187 17.66 -11.13 7.99
CA LYS A 187 18.76 -11.31 8.94
C LYS A 187 19.69 -10.08 8.99
N ALA A 188 20.08 -9.54 7.84
CA ALA A 188 20.95 -8.36 7.77
C ALA A 188 20.28 -7.11 8.36
N ILE A 189 18.98 -6.89 8.08
CA ILE A 189 18.20 -5.79 8.64
C ILE A 189 18.05 -5.95 10.16
N TYR A 190 17.74 -7.16 10.60
CA TYR A 190 17.58 -7.47 12.02
C TYR A 190 18.88 -7.27 12.81
N ASP A 191 19.99 -7.80 12.27
CA ASP A 191 21.34 -7.64 12.84
C ASP A 191 21.73 -6.17 12.98
N TYR A 192 21.42 -5.38 11.92
CA TYR A 192 21.68 -3.95 11.94
C TYR A 192 20.90 -3.25 13.07
N ILE A 193 19.59 -3.51 13.17
CA ILE A 193 18.74 -2.88 14.18
C ILE A 193 19.20 -3.29 15.59
N CYS A 194 19.35 -4.58 15.85
CA CYS A 194 19.78 -5.09 17.17
C CYS A 194 21.14 -4.57 17.61
N SER A 195 22.04 -4.28 16.65
CA SER A 195 23.41 -3.81 16.95
C SER A 195 23.54 -2.30 17.03
N ASN A 196 22.62 -1.53 16.44
CA ASN A 196 22.79 -0.09 16.27
C ASN A 196 21.71 0.77 16.96
N VAL A 197 20.62 0.16 17.43
CA VAL A 197 19.55 0.88 18.12
C VAL A 197 19.56 0.50 19.59
N THR A 198 19.49 1.50 20.46
CA THR A 198 19.43 1.33 21.92
C THR A 198 18.00 1.63 22.41
N TYR A 199 17.52 0.86 23.38
CA TYR A 199 16.20 1.13 23.96
C TYR A 199 16.19 2.43 24.77
N ASP A 200 15.19 3.28 24.53
CA ASP A 200 15.07 4.60 25.15
C ASP A 200 14.43 4.49 26.54
N HIS A 201 15.21 4.10 27.52
CA HIS A 201 14.78 4.04 28.91
C HIS A 201 14.60 5.43 29.54
N ASP A 202 15.37 6.41 29.08
CA ASP A 202 15.39 7.76 29.66
C ASP A 202 14.09 8.51 29.37
N ASN A 203 13.55 8.36 28.17
CA ASN A 203 12.31 9.02 27.75
C ASN A 203 11.07 8.10 27.81
N LEU A 204 11.19 6.89 28.36
CA LEU A 204 10.08 5.91 28.36
C LEU A 204 8.79 6.51 28.93
N ASN A 205 8.90 7.24 30.03
CA ASN A 205 7.77 7.85 30.73
C ASN A 205 7.55 9.33 30.38
N ASP A 206 8.29 9.89 29.43
CA ASP A 206 8.07 11.25 28.95
C ASP A 206 7.01 11.28 27.85
N GLU A 207 5.77 11.60 28.22
CA GLU A 207 4.64 11.68 27.30
C GLU A 207 4.79 12.83 26.27
N SER A 208 5.65 13.82 26.55
CA SER A 208 5.89 14.95 25.65
C SER A 208 6.86 14.60 24.51
N TYR A 209 7.69 13.58 24.68
CA TYR A 209 8.66 13.12 23.68
C TYR A 209 8.11 11.97 22.84
N SER A 210 7.15 12.27 21.98
CA SER A 210 6.50 11.27 21.11
C SER A 210 7.40 10.73 20.00
N LEU A 211 8.48 11.42 19.65
CA LEU A 211 9.41 11.01 18.60
C LEU A 211 10.04 9.64 18.86
N LYS A 212 10.18 9.20 20.13
CA LYS A 212 10.68 7.88 20.54
C LYS A 212 9.95 6.69 19.88
N TYR A 213 8.72 6.88 19.41
CA TYR A 213 7.90 5.86 18.77
C TYR A 213 8.14 5.72 17.26
N THR A 214 9.05 6.49 16.67
CA THR A 214 9.22 6.60 15.23
C THR A 214 10.43 5.87 14.68
N ALA A 215 10.39 5.49 13.40
CA ALA A 215 11.55 5.01 12.67
C ALA A 215 12.68 6.06 12.63
N TYR A 216 12.34 7.36 12.66
CA TYR A 216 13.35 8.43 12.74
C TYR A 216 14.20 8.31 14.01
N ALA A 217 13.57 8.13 15.18
CA ALA A 217 14.32 7.94 16.42
C ALA A 217 15.23 6.72 16.37
N ALA A 218 14.72 5.59 15.89
CA ALA A 218 15.50 4.36 15.75
C ALA A 218 16.65 4.50 14.74
N LEU A 219 16.41 5.07 13.57
CA LEU A 219 17.40 5.13 12.49
C LEU A 219 18.42 6.26 12.67
N ILE A 220 17.95 7.46 13.03
CA ILE A 220 18.77 8.68 13.08
C ILE A 220 19.34 8.89 14.48
N ASN A 221 18.49 8.88 15.50
CA ASN A 221 18.91 9.09 16.87
C ASN A 221 19.53 7.83 17.49
N LYS A 222 19.37 6.65 16.88
CA LYS A 222 19.82 5.35 17.37
C LYS A 222 19.23 4.96 18.73
N THR A 223 18.11 5.58 19.11
CA THR A 223 17.47 5.38 20.41
C THR A 223 15.97 5.47 20.23
N ALA A 224 15.22 4.43 20.55
CA ALA A 224 13.78 4.36 20.39
C ALA A 224 13.13 3.36 21.37
N VAL A 225 11.82 3.41 21.52
CA VAL A 225 11.06 2.35 22.19
C VAL A 225 10.59 1.29 21.15
N CYS A 226 9.97 0.21 21.60
CA CYS A 226 9.58 -0.96 20.79
C CYS A 226 8.93 -0.60 19.45
N GLN A 227 8.01 0.36 19.43
CA GLN A 227 7.35 0.80 18.22
C GLN A 227 8.33 1.43 17.20
N GLY A 228 9.32 2.19 17.65
CA GLY A 228 10.34 2.75 16.75
C GLY A 228 11.20 1.66 16.11
N TYR A 229 11.57 0.61 16.88
CA TYR A 229 12.23 -0.59 16.36
C TYR A 229 11.36 -1.29 15.30
N ALA A 230 10.10 -1.56 15.64
CA ALA A 230 9.17 -2.26 14.74
C ALA A 230 8.88 -1.45 13.46
N SER A 231 8.73 -0.13 13.57
CA SER A 231 8.53 0.78 12.43
C SER A 231 9.76 0.85 11.53
N LEU A 232 10.96 0.84 12.10
CA LEU A 232 12.22 0.82 11.33
C LEU A 232 12.38 -0.51 10.59
N PHE A 233 12.12 -1.64 11.26
CA PHE A 233 12.17 -2.94 10.61
C PHE A 233 11.16 -3.02 9.46
N TYR A 234 9.90 -2.58 9.68
CA TYR A 234 8.86 -2.53 8.66
C TYR A 234 9.33 -1.75 7.43
N ARG A 235 9.87 -0.56 7.65
CA ARG A 235 10.35 0.30 6.58
C ARG A 235 11.47 -0.36 5.76
N LEU A 236 12.50 -0.85 6.43
CA LEU A 236 13.66 -1.48 5.79
C LEU A 236 13.29 -2.78 5.06
N ALA A 237 12.45 -3.62 5.66
CA ALA A 237 12.06 -4.90 5.08
C ALA A 237 11.23 -4.72 3.80
N LEU A 238 10.21 -3.85 3.81
CA LEU A 238 9.41 -3.57 2.61
C LEU A 238 10.22 -2.91 1.50
N ASP A 239 11.08 -1.95 1.83
CA ASP A 239 11.95 -1.30 0.83
C ASP A 239 13.02 -2.28 0.27
N ALA A 240 13.36 -3.34 1.02
CA ALA A 240 14.16 -4.47 0.54
C ALA A 240 13.34 -5.54 -0.24
N GLY A 241 12.02 -5.36 -0.37
CA GLY A 241 11.11 -6.28 -1.08
C GLY A 241 10.68 -7.50 -0.26
N VAL A 242 10.73 -7.43 1.07
CA VAL A 242 10.27 -8.48 1.98
C VAL A 242 9.00 -8.03 2.69
N ASP A 243 7.92 -8.79 2.55
CA ASP A 243 6.62 -8.48 3.15
C ASP A 243 6.64 -8.64 4.67
N THR A 244 6.14 -7.65 5.39
CA THR A 244 6.14 -7.58 6.86
C THR A 244 5.01 -6.72 7.38
N ARG A 245 4.59 -6.95 8.63
CA ARG A 245 3.60 -6.14 9.35
C ARG A 245 4.16 -5.69 10.70
N VAL A 246 3.62 -4.60 11.22
CA VAL A 246 3.80 -4.22 12.64
C VAL A 246 2.63 -4.77 13.43
N ILE A 247 2.90 -5.48 14.50
CA ILE A 247 1.91 -6.06 15.43
C ILE A 247 1.98 -5.35 16.75
N SER A 248 0.84 -5.13 17.39
CA SER A 248 0.75 -4.68 18.78
C SER A 248 0.12 -5.72 19.69
N GLY A 249 0.39 -5.59 20.97
CA GLY A 249 -0.15 -6.46 22.00
C GLY A 249 0.52 -6.25 23.34
N GLU A 250 0.50 -7.28 24.18
CA GLU A 250 1.07 -7.31 25.51
C GLU A 250 2.29 -8.23 25.56
N ALA A 251 3.40 -7.71 26.08
CA ALA A 251 4.62 -8.47 26.37
C ALA A 251 5.29 -7.91 27.63
N GLY A 252 4.68 -8.18 28.80
CA GLY A 252 5.04 -7.55 30.06
C GLY A 252 4.62 -6.09 30.19
N GLY A 253 3.78 -5.62 29.29
CA GLY A 253 3.23 -4.29 29.10
C GLY A 253 2.87 -4.07 27.64
N PRO A 254 2.26 -2.93 27.25
CA PRO A 254 1.98 -2.60 25.87
C PRO A 254 3.25 -2.67 25.02
N HIS A 255 3.21 -3.42 23.92
CA HIS A 255 4.39 -3.73 23.11
C HIS A 255 4.09 -3.77 21.61
N ALA A 256 5.13 -3.57 20.80
CA ALA A 256 5.07 -3.67 19.35
C ALA A 256 6.25 -4.46 18.81
N TRP A 257 5.96 -5.35 17.84
CA TRP A 257 6.93 -6.20 17.15
C TRP A 257 6.56 -6.39 15.68
N ASN A 258 7.22 -7.28 14.98
CA ASN A 258 6.90 -7.54 13.58
C ASN A 258 6.52 -9.01 13.33
N ILE A 259 5.74 -9.22 12.27
CA ILE A 259 5.72 -10.49 11.55
C ILE A 259 6.30 -10.29 10.16
N VAL A 260 7.07 -11.26 9.67
CA VAL A 260 7.76 -11.18 8.38
C VAL A 260 7.50 -12.43 7.56
N LYS A 261 7.27 -12.27 6.27
CA LYS A 261 6.96 -13.35 5.34
C LYS A 261 8.22 -13.98 4.78
N LEU A 262 8.36 -15.28 5.00
CA LEU A 262 9.39 -16.11 4.35
C LEU A 262 8.74 -17.37 3.79
N ASN A 263 8.97 -17.67 2.52
CA ASN A 263 8.47 -18.88 1.87
C ASN A 263 6.95 -19.05 1.99
N GLY A 264 6.21 -17.95 1.89
CA GLY A 264 4.73 -17.95 1.80
C GLY A 264 3.97 -17.82 3.11
N LYS A 265 4.60 -18.02 4.28
CA LYS A 265 4.01 -17.83 5.60
C LYS A 265 4.85 -16.88 6.46
N TYR A 266 4.31 -16.46 7.60
CA TYR A 266 4.92 -15.45 8.46
C TYR A 266 5.57 -16.07 9.70
N TYR A 267 6.61 -15.39 10.18
CA TYR A 267 7.27 -15.60 11.47
C TYR A 267 7.16 -14.35 12.33
N ASN A 268 7.05 -14.51 13.66
CA ASN A 268 7.25 -13.40 14.58
C ASN A 268 8.74 -13.07 14.71
N LEU A 269 9.05 -11.79 14.91
CA LEU A 269 10.37 -11.34 15.32
C LEU A 269 10.27 -10.07 16.17
N ASP A 270 11.14 -9.97 17.18
CA ASP A 270 11.23 -8.78 18.03
C ASP A 270 12.67 -8.31 18.17
N SER A 271 13.02 -7.31 17.37
CA SER A 271 14.33 -6.69 17.41
C SER A 271 14.59 -5.86 18.67
N THR A 272 13.53 -5.47 19.40
CA THR A 272 13.66 -4.74 20.67
C THR A 272 14.21 -5.62 21.76
N TRP A 273 13.64 -6.83 21.91
CA TRP A 273 14.04 -7.76 22.97
C TRP A 273 15.38 -8.45 22.68
N ASP A 274 15.77 -8.52 21.42
CA ASP A 274 17.08 -9.05 21.01
C ASP A 274 18.18 -7.98 20.89
N ALA A 275 17.85 -6.68 21.04
CA ALA A 275 18.81 -5.60 20.97
C ALA A 275 19.95 -5.76 21.99
N GLY A 276 21.20 -5.66 21.53
CA GLY A 276 22.39 -5.79 22.35
C GLY A 276 22.71 -7.23 22.79
N ARG A 277 21.96 -8.25 22.36
CA ARG A 277 22.23 -9.66 22.67
C ARG A 277 23.23 -10.27 21.68
N SER A 278 24.04 -11.17 22.17
CA SER A 278 24.97 -11.95 21.34
C SER A 278 24.28 -13.12 20.60
N THR A 279 23.12 -13.56 21.10
CA THR A 279 22.29 -14.62 20.50
C THR A 279 20.85 -14.17 20.53
N TYR A 280 20.13 -14.43 19.44
CA TYR A 280 18.74 -14.03 19.30
C TYR A 280 17.79 -15.07 19.86
N ALA A 281 16.89 -14.62 20.73
CA ALA A 281 15.81 -15.43 21.28
C ALA A 281 14.48 -15.22 20.55
N TYR A 282 14.31 -14.07 19.89
CA TYR A 282 13.06 -13.61 19.29
C TYR A 282 13.13 -13.43 17.77
N PHE A 283 14.06 -14.11 17.12
CA PHE A 283 14.23 -14.05 15.67
C PHE A 283 13.51 -15.22 14.98
N LEU A 284 12.57 -14.92 14.07
CA LEU A 284 11.82 -15.85 13.23
C LEU A 284 11.15 -16.99 14.01
N LYS A 285 10.32 -16.63 14.97
CA LYS A 285 9.58 -17.55 15.84
C LYS A 285 8.18 -17.86 15.30
N ASN A 286 7.72 -19.09 15.51
CA ASN A 286 6.31 -19.42 15.38
C ASN A 286 5.51 -18.80 16.55
N THR A 287 4.19 -19.01 16.58
CA THR A 287 3.35 -18.45 17.64
C THR A 287 3.58 -19.13 18.99
N ASN A 288 3.88 -20.43 19.02
CA ASN A 288 4.06 -21.18 20.26
C ASN A 288 5.39 -20.87 20.96
N ASP A 289 6.45 -20.62 20.17
CA ASP A 289 7.77 -20.25 20.69
C ASP A 289 7.90 -18.74 20.93
N PHE A 290 6.79 -18.01 20.90
CA PHE A 290 6.65 -16.57 21.09
C PHE A 290 5.49 -16.27 22.07
N ASP A 291 5.29 -17.14 23.04
CA ASP A 291 4.11 -17.22 23.94
C ASP A 291 4.08 -16.13 25.02
N ASP A 292 5.19 -15.44 25.23
CA ASP A 292 5.31 -14.24 26.08
C ASP A 292 4.80 -12.94 25.39
N HIS A 293 4.36 -13.04 24.12
CA HIS A 293 3.76 -11.96 23.34
C HIS A 293 2.31 -12.29 22.98
N VAL A 294 1.36 -11.54 23.52
CA VAL A 294 -0.08 -11.72 23.25
C VAL A 294 -0.54 -10.60 22.34
N ARG A 295 -1.00 -10.94 21.14
CA ARG A 295 -1.47 -9.94 20.14
C ARG A 295 -2.76 -9.26 20.60
N ASP A 296 -2.93 -8.00 20.20
CA ASP A 296 -4.23 -7.31 20.32
C ASP A 296 -5.30 -7.98 19.46
N ASN A 297 -6.58 -7.76 19.79
CA ASN A 297 -7.72 -8.39 19.13
C ASN A 297 -7.76 -8.21 17.61
N ASP A 298 -7.32 -7.05 17.09
CA ASP A 298 -7.27 -6.76 15.66
C ASP A 298 -6.39 -7.77 14.90
N TYR A 299 -5.31 -8.22 15.54
CA TYR A 299 -4.34 -9.17 14.97
C TYR A 299 -4.63 -10.65 15.35
N GLN A 300 -5.74 -10.89 16.02
CA GLN A 300 -6.29 -12.21 16.34
C GLN A 300 -7.57 -12.53 15.56
N SER A 301 -8.09 -11.58 14.75
CA SER A 301 -9.27 -11.78 13.94
C SER A 301 -9.05 -12.88 12.88
N ASN A 302 -10.10 -13.60 12.51
CA ASN A 302 -10.01 -14.63 11.48
C ASN A 302 -9.49 -14.06 10.15
N ASP A 303 -9.97 -12.88 9.76
CA ASP A 303 -9.55 -12.21 8.52
C ASP A 303 -8.05 -11.93 8.54
N PHE A 304 -7.50 -11.46 9.67
CA PHE A 304 -6.06 -11.21 9.81
C PHE A 304 -5.25 -12.51 9.74
N ILE A 305 -5.71 -13.56 10.42
CA ILE A 305 -5.00 -14.86 10.45
C ILE A 305 -5.01 -15.52 9.06
N GLU A 306 -6.10 -15.41 8.30
CA GLU A 306 -6.19 -15.91 6.93
C GLU A 306 -5.29 -15.12 5.96
N GLU A 307 -5.23 -13.80 6.10
CA GLU A 307 -4.39 -12.93 5.26
C GLU A 307 -2.89 -13.09 5.60
N TYR A 308 -2.56 -13.33 6.88
CA TYR A 308 -1.19 -13.44 7.39
C TYR A 308 -0.92 -14.77 8.09
N PRO A 309 -0.96 -15.92 7.38
CA PRO A 309 -0.80 -17.24 7.96
C PRO A 309 0.59 -17.44 8.55
N MET A 310 0.67 -17.90 9.80
CA MET A 310 1.93 -18.14 10.49
C MET A 310 2.49 -19.52 10.16
N TRP A 311 3.83 -19.66 10.26
CA TRP A 311 4.47 -20.96 10.27
C TRP A 311 4.17 -21.71 11.58
N ASP A 312 4.05 -23.04 11.48
CA ASP A 312 3.76 -23.91 12.63
C ASP A 312 5.02 -24.19 13.49
N GLU A 313 6.20 -24.02 12.88
CA GLU A 313 7.50 -24.23 13.54
C GLU A 313 8.35 -22.97 13.40
N SER A 314 9.16 -22.66 14.42
CA SER A 314 10.15 -21.58 14.39
C SER A 314 11.25 -21.91 13.39
N TYR A 315 11.80 -20.88 12.77
CA TYR A 315 12.93 -21.05 11.88
C TYR A 315 14.17 -21.51 12.66
N THR A 316 14.74 -22.60 12.22
CA THR A 316 15.98 -23.13 12.79
C THR A 316 17.02 -23.28 11.69
N GLU A 317 18.20 -22.75 11.91
CA GLU A 317 19.36 -23.09 11.06
C GLU A 317 19.80 -24.53 11.38
N ILE A 318 19.36 -25.47 10.55
CA ILE A 318 19.80 -26.86 10.66
C ILE A 318 21.14 -26.99 9.96
N ASP A 319 22.12 -27.63 10.59
CA ASP A 319 23.41 -27.97 9.96
C ASP A 319 23.16 -28.93 8.78
N CYS A 320 23.02 -28.40 7.59
CA CYS A 320 22.82 -29.16 6.38
C CYS A 320 23.98 -30.11 6.04
N ASN A 321 25.18 -29.88 6.56
CA ASN A 321 26.29 -30.82 6.38
C ASN A 321 26.07 -32.12 7.18
N LYS A 322 25.34 -31.99 8.30
CA LYS A 322 25.04 -33.14 9.17
C LYS A 322 23.72 -33.82 8.81
N TYR A 323 22.66 -33.04 8.48
CA TYR A 323 21.30 -33.54 8.33
C TYR A 323 20.79 -33.54 6.90
N GLY A 324 21.59 -33.00 5.94
CA GLY A 324 21.19 -32.82 4.55
C GLY A 324 20.33 -31.57 4.30
N HIS A 325 20.17 -31.26 3.02
CA HIS A 325 19.34 -30.13 2.60
C HIS A 325 17.87 -30.55 2.45
N ASN A 326 16.96 -29.69 2.87
CA ASN A 326 15.52 -29.78 2.63
C ASN A 326 15.11 -28.61 1.73
N TYR A 327 15.12 -28.82 0.42
CA TYR A 327 14.81 -27.75 -0.51
C TYR A 327 13.29 -27.59 -0.73
N ASP A 328 12.84 -26.34 -0.89
CA ASP A 328 11.50 -26.01 -1.34
C ASP A 328 11.23 -26.42 -2.81
N GLN A 329 10.02 -26.16 -3.29
CA GLN A 329 9.68 -26.41 -4.69
C GLN A 329 10.36 -25.37 -5.59
N PRO A 330 10.96 -25.79 -6.73
CA PRO A 330 11.63 -24.87 -7.62
C PRO A 330 10.69 -23.81 -8.21
N ILE A 331 11.15 -22.57 -8.24
CA ILE A 331 10.51 -21.45 -8.94
C ILE A 331 11.22 -21.24 -10.26
N TYR A 332 10.45 -21.03 -11.35
CA TYR A 332 10.97 -20.84 -12.69
C TYR A 332 10.62 -19.44 -13.21
N THR A 333 11.63 -18.67 -13.59
CA THR A 333 11.47 -17.32 -14.11
C THR A 333 12.00 -17.22 -15.53
N TRP A 334 11.13 -16.84 -16.47
CA TRP A 334 11.49 -16.58 -17.86
C TRP A 334 11.97 -15.15 -18.02
N SER A 335 13.04 -14.95 -18.80
CA SER A 335 13.44 -13.62 -19.26
C SER A 335 12.33 -12.96 -20.12
N SER A 336 12.32 -11.63 -20.18
CA SER A 336 11.31 -10.89 -20.94
C SER A 336 11.29 -11.21 -22.43
N ASP A 337 12.43 -11.60 -22.99
CA ASP A 337 12.61 -12.02 -24.39
C ASP A 337 12.42 -13.53 -24.60
N ASN A 338 12.10 -14.29 -23.56
CA ASN A 338 11.93 -15.73 -23.52
C ASN A 338 13.17 -16.55 -23.93
N GLN A 339 14.36 -15.94 -23.95
CA GLN A 339 15.58 -16.64 -24.37
C GLN A 339 16.22 -17.44 -23.24
N THR A 340 15.97 -17.08 -21.99
CA THR A 340 16.53 -17.79 -20.84
C THR A 340 15.47 -18.09 -19.79
N VAL A 341 15.72 -19.15 -19.00
CA VAL A 341 14.92 -19.51 -17.83
C VAL A 341 15.86 -19.71 -16.66
N THR A 342 15.56 -19.07 -15.55
CA THR A 342 16.22 -19.31 -14.28
C THR A 342 15.31 -20.17 -13.41
N ALA A 343 15.83 -21.30 -12.95
CA ALA A 343 15.23 -22.15 -11.94
C ALA A 343 15.96 -21.90 -10.61
N LYS A 344 15.21 -21.75 -9.52
CA LYS A 344 15.76 -21.48 -8.19
C LYS A 344 14.98 -22.25 -7.15
N ARG A 345 15.68 -22.85 -6.17
CA ARG A 345 15.11 -23.41 -4.95
C ARG A 345 15.99 -23.09 -3.76
N ILE A 346 15.37 -22.98 -2.58
CA ILE A 346 16.03 -22.57 -1.35
C ILE A 346 15.91 -23.70 -0.33
N CYS A 347 16.98 -23.96 0.40
CA CYS A 347 16.94 -24.94 1.47
C CYS A 347 16.14 -24.39 2.66
N LEU A 348 15.07 -25.11 3.05
CA LEU A 348 14.24 -24.77 4.20
C LEU A 348 14.98 -24.94 5.54
N ASN A 349 16.02 -25.77 5.56
CA ASN A 349 16.88 -25.98 6.74
C ASN A 349 17.86 -24.82 6.95
N ASN A 350 18.26 -24.14 5.88
CA ASN A 350 19.15 -22.97 5.92
C ASN A 350 18.94 -22.14 4.66
N GLY A 351 18.31 -20.98 4.79
CA GLY A 351 18.00 -20.07 3.69
C GLY A 351 19.21 -19.50 2.94
N LEU A 352 20.44 -19.74 3.42
CA LEU A 352 21.69 -19.40 2.72
C LEU A 352 22.04 -20.43 1.64
N HIS A 353 21.50 -21.65 1.74
CA HIS A 353 21.75 -22.71 0.77
C HIS A 353 20.74 -22.62 -0.37
N ILE A 354 21.22 -22.14 -1.51
CA ILE A 354 20.41 -21.91 -2.71
C ILE A 354 20.95 -22.80 -3.82
N GLU A 355 20.06 -23.45 -4.54
CA GLU A 355 20.36 -24.00 -5.86
C GLU A 355 19.70 -23.16 -6.92
N GLU A 356 20.49 -22.69 -7.87
CA GLU A 356 20.02 -21.87 -8.98
C GLU A 356 20.73 -22.29 -10.28
N GLU A 357 19.99 -22.39 -11.35
CA GLU A 357 20.52 -22.65 -12.68
C GLU A 357 19.78 -21.81 -13.71
N THR A 358 20.52 -21.08 -14.54
CA THR A 358 19.98 -20.36 -15.69
C THR A 358 20.38 -21.07 -16.97
N VAL A 359 19.42 -21.38 -17.81
CA VAL A 359 19.62 -22.06 -19.08
C VAL A 359 19.04 -21.26 -20.24
N THR A 360 19.69 -21.40 -21.42
CA THR A 360 19.16 -20.83 -22.65
C THR A 360 18.09 -21.75 -23.21
N ALA A 361 16.94 -21.19 -23.55
CA ALA A 361 15.84 -21.94 -24.15
C ALA A 361 16.08 -22.18 -25.65
N GLN A 362 15.87 -23.41 -26.07
CA GLN A 362 15.84 -23.74 -27.49
C GLN A 362 14.58 -23.17 -28.12
N LYS A 363 14.76 -22.36 -29.17
CA LYS A 363 13.66 -21.78 -29.94
C LYS A 363 13.31 -22.67 -31.14
N ILE A 364 12.06 -23.07 -31.23
CA ILE A 364 11.50 -23.82 -32.35
C ILE A 364 10.42 -22.95 -32.99
N VAL A 365 10.53 -22.72 -34.30
CA VAL A 365 9.58 -21.89 -35.05
C VAL A 365 8.80 -22.79 -35.99
N LYS A 366 7.47 -22.78 -35.87
CA LYS A 366 6.55 -23.31 -36.86
C LYS A 366 6.06 -22.14 -37.71
N ASP A 367 6.41 -22.12 -38.99
CA ASP A 367 5.96 -21.07 -39.89
C ASP A 367 4.43 -21.08 -40.05
N PRO A 368 3.80 -19.96 -40.38
CA PRO A 368 2.37 -19.88 -40.63
C PRO A 368 2.02 -20.61 -41.94
N THR A 369 0.81 -21.09 -41.98
CA THR A 369 0.18 -21.53 -43.23
C THR A 369 -0.68 -20.40 -43.83
N CYS A 370 -1.41 -20.67 -44.90
CA CYS A 370 -2.37 -19.68 -45.41
C CYS A 370 -3.56 -19.46 -44.49
N THR A 371 -3.89 -20.39 -43.60
CA THR A 371 -5.06 -20.33 -42.69
C THR A 371 -4.71 -20.31 -41.23
N GLU A 372 -3.52 -20.76 -40.83
CA GLU A 372 -3.09 -20.85 -39.44
C GLU A 372 -1.91 -19.89 -39.15
N ASN A 373 -1.92 -19.26 -37.97
CA ASN A 373 -0.78 -18.50 -37.50
C ASN A 373 0.41 -19.43 -37.22
N GLY A 374 1.61 -18.90 -37.39
CA GLY A 374 2.83 -19.54 -36.90
C GLY A 374 2.85 -19.61 -35.39
N ILE A 375 3.66 -20.50 -34.85
CA ILE A 375 3.86 -20.71 -33.43
C ILE A 375 5.36 -20.72 -33.15
N ILE A 376 5.75 -20.09 -32.05
CA ILE A 376 7.10 -20.14 -31.52
C ILE A 376 7.06 -20.89 -30.19
N THR A 377 7.81 -21.98 -30.11
CA THR A 377 7.94 -22.78 -28.90
C THR A 377 9.35 -22.59 -28.34
N TYR A 378 9.46 -22.24 -27.07
CA TYR A 378 10.70 -22.19 -26.33
C TYR A 378 10.75 -23.38 -25.36
N ILE A 379 11.87 -24.12 -25.34
CA ILE A 379 12.09 -25.29 -24.48
C ILE A 379 13.38 -25.08 -23.72
N ALA A 380 13.31 -25.07 -22.38
CA ALA A 380 14.45 -24.95 -21.49
C ALA A 380 14.67 -26.25 -20.72
N ASN A 381 15.87 -26.84 -20.85
CA ASN A 381 16.27 -28.06 -20.16
C ASN A 381 17.40 -27.76 -19.21
N PHE A 382 17.24 -28.12 -17.94
CA PHE A 382 18.22 -27.92 -16.87
C PHE A 382 19.13 -29.14 -16.77
N LYS A 383 20.37 -28.89 -16.29
CA LYS A 383 21.34 -29.95 -15.99
C LYS A 383 21.10 -30.53 -14.60
N ASN A 384 20.68 -29.68 -13.65
CA ASN A 384 20.30 -30.14 -12.33
C ASN A 384 18.98 -30.91 -12.39
N ASN A 385 19.02 -32.20 -12.04
CA ASN A 385 17.85 -33.09 -12.06
C ASN A 385 16.71 -32.66 -11.12
N ALA A 386 16.95 -31.73 -10.20
CA ALA A 386 15.94 -31.16 -9.35
C ALA A 386 15.00 -30.20 -10.09
N PHE A 387 15.43 -29.68 -11.24
CA PHE A 387 14.66 -28.74 -12.04
C PHE A 387 14.02 -29.43 -13.22
N LYS A 388 12.72 -29.21 -13.39
CA LYS A 388 11.95 -29.78 -14.49
C LYS A 388 12.08 -28.91 -15.73
N SER A 389 12.14 -29.55 -16.91
CA SER A 389 12.07 -28.85 -18.19
C SER A 389 10.87 -27.91 -18.27
N GLN A 390 11.09 -26.72 -18.83
CA GLN A 390 10.05 -25.71 -19.01
C GLN A 390 9.77 -25.51 -20.50
N THR A 391 8.50 -25.32 -20.86
CA THR A 391 8.06 -25.01 -22.21
C THR A 391 7.16 -23.79 -22.20
N LYS A 392 7.41 -22.85 -23.10
CA LYS A 392 6.59 -21.68 -23.32
C LYS A 392 6.25 -21.55 -24.80
N ILE A 393 4.96 -21.37 -25.10
CA ILE A 393 4.45 -21.17 -26.43
C ILE A 393 3.96 -19.74 -26.57
N VAL A 394 4.37 -19.10 -27.67
CA VAL A 394 3.92 -17.74 -28.00
C VAL A 394 3.50 -17.67 -29.46
N ASP A 395 2.69 -16.71 -29.81
CA ASP A 395 2.27 -16.48 -31.18
C ASP A 395 3.46 -16.14 -32.07
N GLY A 396 3.50 -16.75 -33.23
CA GLY A 396 4.45 -16.46 -34.29
C GLY A 396 3.90 -15.47 -35.32
N LYS A 397 4.34 -15.61 -36.57
CA LYS A 397 3.82 -14.79 -37.69
C LYS A 397 2.36 -15.08 -37.92
N LYS A 398 1.59 -14.10 -38.33
CA LYS A 398 0.18 -14.27 -38.73
C LYS A 398 0.08 -15.15 -39.98
N ALA A 399 -1.07 -15.83 -40.14
CA ALA A 399 -1.42 -16.57 -41.34
C ALA A 399 -1.24 -15.71 -42.61
N THR A 400 -0.70 -16.27 -43.65
CA THR A 400 -0.33 -15.55 -44.91
C THR A 400 -1.53 -15.19 -45.77
N GLY A 401 -2.69 -15.81 -45.51
CA GLY A 401 -3.86 -15.70 -46.35
C GLY A 401 -3.70 -16.46 -47.66
N HIS A 402 -4.74 -16.51 -48.47
CA HIS A 402 -4.70 -17.05 -49.82
C HIS A 402 -4.36 -15.96 -50.82
N LYS A 403 -3.41 -16.25 -51.72
CA LYS A 403 -3.15 -15.37 -52.87
C LYS A 403 -4.13 -15.80 -53.96
N VAL A 404 -5.05 -14.92 -54.28
CA VAL A 404 -5.97 -15.15 -55.39
C VAL A 404 -5.16 -15.08 -56.70
N VAL A 405 -5.09 -16.18 -57.42
CA VAL A 405 -4.60 -16.21 -58.80
C VAL A 405 -5.81 -16.14 -59.70
N VAL A 406 -6.01 -15.04 -60.37
CA VAL A 406 -7.04 -14.93 -61.39
C VAL A 406 -6.47 -15.57 -62.65
N ASP A 407 -6.96 -16.75 -62.97
CA ASP A 407 -6.66 -17.38 -64.26
C ASP A 407 -7.34 -16.58 -65.37
N GLN A 408 -6.53 -16.06 -66.28
CA GLN A 408 -7.11 -15.37 -67.45
C GLN A 408 -7.66 -16.46 -68.36
N GLY A 409 -8.93 -16.63 -68.33
CA GLY A 409 -9.65 -17.55 -69.19
C GLY A 409 -9.29 -17.38 -70.66
N LYS A 410 -9.30 -18.45 -71.40
CA LYS A 410 -9.08 -18.47 -72.82
C LYS A 410 -10.21 -17.67 -73.53
N LYS A 411 -9.86 -16.76 -74.41
CA LYS A 411 -10.89 -16.08 -75.20
C LYS A 411 -11.66 -17.11 -76.04
N ALA A 412 -12.97 -17.04 -75.98
CA ALA A 412 -13.86 -17.81 -76.84
C ALA A 412 -13.52 -17.59 -78.33
N THR A 413 -13.50 -18.68 -79.11
CA THR A 413 -13.37 -18.64 -80.54
C THR A 413 -14.69 -19.02 -81.16
N CYS A 414 -14.83 -18.93 -82.48
CA CYS A 414 -16.07 -19.32 -83.19
C CYS A 414 -16.38 -20.84 -83.12
N THR A 415 -15.50 -21.62 -82.51
CA THR A 415 -15.63 -23.11 -82.46
C THR A 415 -15.35 -23.65 -81.05
N GLU A 416 -14.89 -22.81 -80.04
CA GLU A 416 -14.58 -23.23 -78.65
C GLU A 416 -15.04 -22.19 -77.67
N ASP A 417 -15.68 -22.61 -76.59
CA ASP A 417 -16.05 -21.75 -75.45
C ASP A 417 -14.79 -21.25 -74.75
N GLY A 418 -14.87 -20.01 -74.21
CA GLY A 418 -13.78 -19.35 -73.51
C GLY A 418 -13.67 -19.75 -72.07
#